data_86f806ab46473df775848e7aa96a8980
#
_entry.id   86f806ab46473df775848e7aa96a8980
#
_cell.length_a   1.000
_cell.length_b   1.000
_cell.length_c   1.000
_cell.angle_alpha   90.00
_cell.angle_beta   90.00
_cell.angle_gamma   90.00
#
_symmetry.space_group_name_H-M   'P 1'
#
loop_
_entity.id
_entity.type
_entity.pdbx_description
1 polymer ?
#
loop_
_entity_poly.entity_id
_entity_poly.type
_entity_poly.pdbx_seq_one_letter_code
_entity_poly.pdbx_strand_id
1 'polypeptide(L)'
;MIPPYGHRLRLADDDARAHPFRFHRAARRPLALLGVRPANAHVFVDAHVLHVSFGPWAIVTPATNVVAADPVGALPVWRSLGVRCSSVDRALTFGTARTGAVRLRFRDPVHRFGSCAGPGHPTLTVTLERPELLLRQLRGRPGVIPPISR
;
A
#
# COMPACT_ATOMS: atom_id res chain seq x y z
N MET A 1 -34.70 2.57 -14.22
CA MET A 1 -34.64 3.43 -13.03
C MET A 1 -33.24 3.41 -12.44
N ILE A 2 -32.52 4.50 -12.56
CA ILE A 2 -31.17 4.60 -12.00
C ILE A 2 -31.33 4.80 -10.49
N PRO A 3 -30.76 3.92 -9.64
CA PRO A 3 -30.88 4.11 -8.20
C PRO A 3 -30.21 5.42 -7.76
N PRO A 4 -30.73 6.07 -6.72
CA PRO A 4 -30.21 7.35 -6.25
C PRO A 4 -28.76 7.29 -5.77
N TYR A 5 -28.17 6.12 -5.76
CA TYR A 5 -26.76 5.88 -5.40
C TYR A 5 -25.78 6.19 -6.55
N GLY A 6 -26.26 6.40 -7.76
CA GLY A 6 -25.39 6.63 -8.91
C GLY A 6 -24.50 7.88 -8.79
N HIS A 7 -25.00 8.92 -8.12
CA HIS A 7 -24.23 10.13 -7.87
C HIS A 7 -23.17 9.96 -6.80
N ARG A 8 -23.48 9.17 -5.77
CA ARG A 8 -22.49 8.87 -4.70
C ARG A 8 -21.38 7.96 -5.20
N LEU A 9 -21.71 7.01 -6.07
CA LEU A 9 -20.71 6.14 -6.67
C LEU A 9 -19.76 6.92 -7.60
N ARG A 10 -20.26 7.93 -8.32
CA ARG A 10 -19.40 8.76 -9.17
C ARG A 10 -18.45 9.67 -8.36
N LEU A 11 -18.94 10.23 -7.25
CA LEU A 11 -18.10 11.04 -6.37
C LEU A 11 -17.06 10.19 -5.64
N ALA A 12 -17.42 8.94 -5.30
CA ALA A 12 -16.47 7.98 -4.74
C ALA A 12 -15.46 7.51 -5.80
N ASP A 13 -15.89 7.37 -7.05
CA ASP A 13 -15.03 7.00 -8.17
C ASP A 13 -14.01 8.10 -8.49
N ASP A 14 -14.37 9.35 -8.35
CA ASP A 14 -13.45 10.48 -8.60
C ASP A 14 -12.29 10.52 -7.59
N ASP A 15 -12.50 9.99 -6.39
CA ASP A 15 -11.49 9.92 -5.35
C ASP A 15 -10.80 8.56 -5.31
N ALA A 16 -11.32 7.57 -6.04
CA ALA A 16 -10.79 6.23 -6.10
C ALA A 16 -9.61 6.16 -7.07
N ARG A 17 -8.46 5.71 -6.59
CA ARG A 17 -7.27 5.55 -7.42
C ARG A 17 -6.56 4.25 -7.11
N ALA A 18 -6.10 3.60 -8.17
CA ALA A 18 -5.21 2.45 -8.09
C ALA A 18 -3.78 2.91 -8.38
N HIS A 19 -2.86 2.48 -7.53
CA HIS A 19 -1.44 2.79 -7.65
C HIS A 19 -0.69 1.50 -7.92
N PRO A 20 -0.21 1.27 -9.17
CA PRO A 20 0.50 0.04 -9.50
C PRO A 20 1.87 -0.02 -8.85
N PHE A 21 2.32 -1.22 -8.52
CA PHE A 21 3.67 -1.45 -8.04
C PHE A 21 4.67 -1.29 -9.18
N ARG A 22 5.86 -0.79 -8.83
CA ARG A 22 7.00 -0.71 -9.74
C ARG A 22 7.72 -2.06 -9.76
N PHE A 23 7.80 -2.68 -10.93
CA PHE A 23 8.49 -3.95 -11.09
C PHE A 23 9.85 -3.74 -11.74
N HIS A 24 10.91 -4.07 -11.01
CA HIS A 24 12.23 -4.18 -11.61
C HIS A 24 12.24 -5.38 -12.57
N ARG A 25 12.91 -5.24 -13.71
CA ARG A 25 12.95 -6.30 -14.74
C ARG A 25 13.42 -7.64 -14.17
N ALA A 26 14.49 -7.65 -13.39
CA ALA A 26 15.03 -8.86 -12.78
C ALA A 26 14.10 -9.47 -11.73
N ALA A 27 13.16 -8.70 -11.19
CA ALA A 27 12.26 -9.15 -10.15
C ALA A 27 11.01 -9.87 -10.69
N ARG A 28 10.65 -9.67 -11.95
CA ARG A 28 9.39 -10.16 -12.52
C ARG A 28 9.25 -11.67 -12.45
N ARG A 29 10.30 -12.41 -12.82
CA ARG A 29 10.28 -13.87 -12.83
C ARG A 29 10.23 -14.46 -11.43
N PRO A 30 11.13 -14.12 -10.50
CA PRO A 30 11.05 -14.66 -9.15
C PRO A 30 9.76 -14.28 -8.43
N LEU A 31 9.24 -13.07 -8.62
CA LEU A 31 7.96 -12.66 -8.01
C LEU A 31 6.79 -13.41 -8.64
N ALA A 32 6.83 -13.72 -9.92
CA ALA A 32 5.78 -14.51 -10.57
C ALA A 32 5.69 -15.92 -9.98
N LEU A 33 6.82 -16.51 -9.56
CA LEU A 33 6.84 -17.79 -8.86
C LEU A 33 6.12 -17.72 -7.50
N LEU A 34 6.11 -16.55 -6.87
CA LEU A 34 5.37 -16.31 -5.63
C LEU A 34 3.92 -15.91 -5.90
N GLY A 35 3.50 -15.84 -7.16
CA GLY A 35 2.16 -15.41 -7.54
C GLY A 35 1.99 -13.90 -7.64
N VAL A 36 3.08 -13.13 -7.56
CA VAL A 36 3.04 -11.66 -7.64
C VAL A 36 3.39 -11.21 -9.05
N ARG A 37 2.44 -10.55 -9.69
CA ARG A 37 2.55 -10.06 -11.07
C ARG A 37 2.09 -8.60 -11.14
N PRO A 38 2.50 -7.85 -12.18
CA PRO A 38 2.00 -6.48 -12.35
C PRO A 38 0.49 -6.34 -12.33
N ALA A 39 -0.23 -7.35 -12.84
CA ALA A 39 -1.69 -7.34 -12.89
C ALA A 39 -2.36 -7.49 -11.52
N ASN A 40 -1.68 -8.05 -10.52
CA ASN A 40 -2.25 -8.29 -9.19
C ASN A 40 -1.46 -7.63 -8.06
N ALA A 41 -0.69 -6.60 -8.37
CA ALA A 41 0.08 -5.85 -7.38
C ALA A 41 -0.23 -4.35 -7.53
N HIS A 42 -1.06 -3.84 -6.63
CA HIS A 42 -1.47 -2.44 -6.64
C HIS A 42 -1.96 -2.01 -5.26
N VAL A 43 -1.95 -0.72 -5.02
CA VAL A 43 -2.57 -0.09 -3.86
C VAL A 43 -3.80 0.66 -4.34
N PHE A 44 -4.96 0.29 -3.86
CA PHE A 44 -6.22 0.96 -4.17
C PHE A 44 -6.66 1.78 -2.97
N VAL A 45 -6.96 3.05 -3.19
CA VAL A 45 -7.46 3.95 -2.15
C VAL A 45 -8.67 4.69 -2.67
N ASP A 46 -9.74 4.69 -1.88
CA ASP A 46 -10.90 5.56 -2.10
C ASP A 46 -11.21 6.36 -0.83
N ALA A 47 -12.39 6.97 -0.77
CA ALA A 47 -12.79 7.77 0.39
C ALA A 47 -12.93 6.95 1.68
N HIS A 48 -13.09 5.63 1.58
CA HIS A 48 -13.46 4.77 2.71
C HIS A 48 -12.44 3.68 3.01
N VAL A 49 -11.74 3.15 1.99
CA VAL A 49 -10.94 1.96 2.15
C VAL A 49 -9.55 2.14 1.53
N LEU A 50 -8.57 1.51 2.17
CA LEU A 50 -7.25 1.23 1.60
C LEU A 50 -7.17 -0.27 1.38
N HIS A 51 -6.96 -0.68 0.14
CA HIS A 51 -6.80 -2.08 -0.24
C HIS A 51 -5.45 -2.25 -0.93
N VAL A 52 -4.58 -3.03 -0.33
CA VAL A 52 -3.28 -3.37 -0.92
C VAL A 52 -3.35 -4.81 -1.41
N SER A 53 -3.18 -5.00 -2.70
CA SER A 53 -3.10 -6.31 -3.33
C SER A 53 -1.65 -6.60 -3.71
N PHE A 54 -1.15 -7.75 -3.33
CA PHE A 54 0.21 -8.20 -3.61
C PHE A 54 0.21 -9.70 -3.85
N GLY A 55 -0.20 -10.10 -5.07
CA GLY A 55 -0.37 -11.51 -5.42
C GLY A 55 -1.37 -12.20 -4.48
N PRO A 56 -0.96 -13.28 -3.80
CA PRO A 56 -1.85 -13.99 -2.86
C PRO A 56 -2.05 -13.25 -1.54
N TRP A 57 -1.29 -12.18 -1.28
CA TRP A 57 -1.44 -11.39 -0.06
C TRP A 57 -2.29 -10.17 -0.30
N ALA A 58 -3.05 -9.79 0.72
CA ALA A 58 -3.87 -8.58 0.68
C ALA A 58 -3.97 -7.96 2.06
N ILE A 59 -4.11 -6.64 2.08
CA ILE A 59 -4.42 -5.88 3.28
C ILE A 59 -5.62 -5.01 2.95
N VAL A 60 -6.64 -5.06 3.79
CA VAL A 60 -7.81 -4.20 3.68
C VAL A 60 -8.00 -3.51 5.02
N THR A 61 -8.06 -2.19 5.00
CA THR A 61 -8.25 -1.39 6.21
C THR A 61 -9.02 -0.13 5.85
N PRO A 62 -9.76 0.48 6.81
CA PRO A 62 -10.35 1.78 6.57
C PRO A 62 -9.27 2.80 6.17
N ALA A 63 -9.58 3.67 5.24
CA ALA A 63 -8.65 4.72 4.83
C ALA A 63 -8.26 5.65 5.99
N THR A 64 -9.17 5.82 6.95
CA THR A 64 -8.93 6.60 8.17
C THR A 64 -7.91 5.97 9.12
N ASN A 65 -7.56 4.69 8.91
CA ASN A 65 -6.53 4.02 9.72
C ASN A 65 -5.12 4.45 9.35
N VAL A 66 -4.92 5.08 8.19
CA VAL A 66 -3.62 5.62 7.78
C VAL A 66 -3.39 6.96 8.49
N VAL A 67 -2.38 7.04 9.33
CA VAL A 67 -2.05 8.27 10.08
C VAL A 67 -0.84 8.99 9.54
N ALA A 68 -0.01 8.33 8.73
CA ALA A 68 1.14 8.97 8.08
C ALA A 68 1.52 8.21 6.82
N ALA A 69 2.04 8.94 5.84
CA ALA A 69 2.56 8.38 4.59
C ALA A 69 3.83 9.14 4.22
N ASP A 70 4.95 8.44 4.12
CA ASP A 70 6.25 9.05 3.91
C ASP A 70 7.02 8.34 2.79
N PRO A 71 7.78 9.07 1.96
CA PRO A 71 8.69 8.44 1.02
C PRO A 71 9.84 7.79 1.77
N VAL A 72 10.32 6.67 1.24
CA VAL A 72 11.45 5.94 1.79
C VAL A 72 12.56 5.94 0.74
N GLY A 73 13.79 6.09 1.18
CA GLY A 73 14.95 5.98 0.29
C GLY A 73 15.09 4.58 -0.32
N ALA A 74 16.10 4.39 -1.17
CA ALA A 74 16.33 3.12 -1.83
C ALA A 74 16.45 1.98 -0.82
N LEU A 75 15.70 0.89 -1.09
CA LEU A 75 15.73 -0.30 -0.24
C LEU A 75 16.96 -1.16 -0.53
N PRO A 76 17.55 -1.82 0.49
CA PRO A 76 18.58 -2.83 0.23
C PRO A 76 18.01 -3.94 -0.66
N VAL A 77 18.89 -4.58 -1.46
CA VAL A 77 18.46 -5.64 -2.39
C VAL A 77 17.66 -6.73 -1.67
N TRP A 78 18.09 -7.14 -0.49
CA TRP A 78 17.43 -8.20 0.28
C TRP A 78 16.07 -7.79 0.85
N ARG A 79 15.77 -6.49 0.95
CA ARG A 79 14.45 -5.97 1.36
C ARG A 79 13.55 -5.60 0.20
N SER A 80 14.09 -5.54 -1.00
CA SER A 80 13.39 -4.99 -2.15
C SER A 80 12.48 -5.97 -2.86
N LEU A 81 12.52 -7.24 -2.52
CA LEU A 81 11.74 -8.26 -3.21
C LEU A 81 10.93 -9.13 -2.25
N GLY A 82 9.65 -9.26 -2.57
CA GLY A 82 8.73 -10.16 -1.87
C GLY A 82 8.12 -9.57 -0.61
N VAL A 83 7.63 -10.45 0.24
CA VAL A 83 7.01 -10.10 1.52
C VAL A 83 8.06 -10.22 2.62
N ARG A 84 8.29 -9.13 3.33
CA ARG A 84 9.23 -9.08 4.44
C ARG A 84 8.55 -8.52 5.69
N CYS A 85 8.78 -9.15 6.81
CA CYS A 85 8.30 -8.69 8.10
C CYS A 85 9.47 -8.56 9.06
N SER A 86 9.63 -7.39 9.66
CA SER A 86 10.64 -7.17 10.69
C SER A 86 10.24 -7.89 11.97
N SER A 87 11.18 -8.62 12.57
CA SER A 87 10.95 -9.28 13.86
C SER A 87 10.99 -8.32 15.04
N VAL A 88 11.57 -7.14 14.86
CA VAL A 88 11.75 -6.13 15.93
C VAL A 88 10.50 -5.29 16.10
N ASP A 89 10.02 -4.66 15.02
CA ASP A 89 8.92 -3.71 15.05
C ASP A 89 7.69 -4.17 14.27
N ARG A 90 7.74 -5.36 13.70
CA ARG A 90 6.70 -5.98 12.85
C ARG A 90 6.35 -5.17 11.61
N ALA A 91 7.22 -4.28 11.17
CA ALA A 91 7.05 -3.55 9.94
C ALA A 91 6.99 -4.51 8.75
N LEU A 92 5.97 -4.35 7.91
CA LEU A 92 5.75 -5.20 6.75
C LEU A 92 6.21 -4.46 5.49
N THR A 93 6.84 -5.20 4.59
CA THR A 93 7.25 -4.67 3.28
C THR A 93 6.73 -5.58 2.18
N PHE A 94 6.05 -4.99 1.20
CA PHE A 94 5.70 -5.61 -0.07
C PHE A 94 6.60 -4.97 -1.14
N GLY A 95 7.64 -5.67 -1.56
CA GLY A 95 8.66 -5.11 -2.43
C GLY A 95 8.71 -5.76 -3.81
N THR A 96 8.81 -4.93 -4.84
CA THR A 96 8.97 -5.34 -6.25
C THR A 96 10.10 -4.57 -6.94
N ALA A 97 10.66 -3.58 -6.25
CA ALA A 97 11.76 -2.75 -6.74
C ALA A 97 12.50 -2.12 -5.56
N ARG A 98 13.67 -1.57 -5.81
CA ARG A 98 14.46 -0.90 -4.77
C ARG A 98 14.05 0.55 -4.54
N THR A 99 13.40 1.16 -5.51
CA THR A 99 13.01 2.58 -5.48
C THR A 99 11.50 2.72 -5.55
N GLY A 100 11.01 3.93 -5.30
CA GLY A 100 9.59 4.20 -5.30
C GLY A 100 8.87 3.74 -4.03
N ALA A 101 9.61 3.56 -2.95
CA ALA A 101 9.05 3.06 -1.69
C ALA A 101 8.29 4.15 -0.94
N VAL A 102 7.13 3.79 -0.43
CA VAL A 102 6.28 4.60 0.45
C VAL A 102 5.99 3.80 1.69
N ARG A 103 6.20 4.40 2.85
CA ARG A 103 5.85 3.81 4.14
C ARG A 103 4.53 4.38 4.61
N LEU A 104 3.58 3.49 4.87
CA LEU A 104 2.30 3.82 5.47
C LEU A 104 2.34 3.46 6.95
N ARG A 105 1.92 4.37 7.81
CA ARG A 105 1.77 4.11 9.24
C ARG A 105 0.30 4.05 9.57
N PHE A 106 -0.08 3.06 10.39
CA PHE A 106 -1.46 2.82 10.78
C PHE A 106 -1.67 3.15 12.25
N ARG A 107 -2.87 3.63 12.57
CA ARG A 107 -3.30 3.82 13.96
C ARG A 107 -3.45 2.46 14.64
N ASP A 108 -4.19 1.57 14.02
CA ASP A 108 -4.39 0.20 14.47
C ASP A 108 -3.61 -0.74 13.57
N PRO A 109 -2.82 -1.69 14.12
CA PRO A 109 -2.05 -2.62 13.29
C PRO A 109 -2.93 -3.37 12.30
N VAL A 110 -2.41 -3.57 11.09
CA VAL A 110 -3.11 -4.29 10.03
C VAL A 110 -2.61 -5.72 9.94
N HIS A 111 -3.47 -6.62 9.44
CA HIS A 111 -3.15 -8.03 9.25
C HIS A 111 -3.21 -8.38 7.77
N ARG A 112 -2.30 -9.23 7.34
CA ARG A 112 -2.39 -9.79 6.00
C ARG A 112 -3.60 -10.71 5.93
N PHE A 113 -4.33 -10.64 4.84
CA PHE A 113 -5.49 -11.49 4.61
C PHE A 113 -5.11 -12.98 4.83
N GLY A 114 -5.93 -13.69 5.59
CA GLY A 114 -5.69 -15.09 5.95
C GLY A 114 -4.74 -15.29 7.13
N SER A 115 -4.19 -14.24 7.72
CA SER A 115 -3.29 -14.31 8.87
C SER A 115 -3.78 -13.40 9.98
N CYS A 116 -4.71 -13.89 10.81
CA CYS A 116 -5.22 -13.16 11.96
C CYS A 116 -4.44 -13.44 13.23
N ALA A 117 -3.36 -14.24 13.14
CA ALA A 117 -2.54 -14.58 14.29
C ALA A 117 -1.50 -13.50 14.56
N GLY A 118 -1.34 -13.13 15.83
CA GLY A 118 -0.33 -12.19 16.27
C GLY A 118 -0.80 -10.73 16.30
N PRO A 119 0.08 -9.81 16.70
CA PRO A 119 -0.27 -8.40 16.96
C PRO A 119 -0.46 -7.54 15.72
N GLY A 120 -0.29 -8.07 14.52
CA GLY A 120 -0.42 -7.32 13.27
C GLY A 120 0.80 -6.48 12.92
N HIS A 121 0.63 -5.61 11.93
CA HIS A 121 1.71 -4.77 11.39
C HIS A 121 1.36 -3.30 11.56
N PRO A 122 2.17 -2.52 12.29
CA PRO A 122 1.92 -1.09 12.48
C PRO A 122 2.28 -0.25 11.27
N THR A 123 3.16 -0.75 10.40
CA THR A 123 3.59 -0.05 9.19
C THR A 123 3.65 -1.00 8.00
N LEU A 124 3.42 -0.44 6.81
CA LEU A 124 3.55 -1.14 5.54
C LEU A 124 4.37 -0.29 4.58
N THR A 125 5.40 -0.87 4.02
CA THR A 125 6.18 -0.24 2.93
C THR A 125 5.84 -0.92 1.62
N VAL A 126 5.52 -0.12 0.61
CA VAL A 126 5.19 -0.58 -0.74
C VAL A 126 6.07 0.14 -1.76
N THR A 127 6.44 -0.55 -2.83
CA THR A 127 7.26 0.04 -3.91
C THR A 127 6.38 0.31 -5.12
N LEU A 128 6.16 1.58 -5.42
CA LEU A 128 5.19 2.01 -6.42
C LEU A 128 5.85 2.59 -7.66
N GLU A 129 5.16 2.50 -8.77
CA GLU A 129 5.57 3.13 -10.02
C GLU A 129 5.55 4.65 -9.91
N ARG A 130 4.53 5.20 -9.25
CA ARG A 130 4.38 6.63 -9.01
C ARG A 130 4.05 6.90 -7.55
N PRO A 131 5.04 6.85 -6.67
CA PRO A 131 4.82 7.02 -5.23
C PRO A 131 4.27 8.40 -4.88
N GLU A 132 4.62 9.43 -5.64
CA GLU A 132 4.16 10.80 -5.42
C GLU A 132 2.63 10.93 -5.51
N LEU A 133 1.99 10.11 -6.34
CA LEU A 133 0.52 10.15 -6.48
C LEU A 133 -0.18 9.60 -5.25
N LEU A 134 0.33 8.51 -4.67
CA LEU A 134 -0.21 7.97 -3.43
C LEU A 134 0.01 8.93 -2.27
N LEU A 135 1.21 9.50 -2.17
CA LEU A 135 1.53 10.48 -1.12
C LEU A 135 0.60 11.69 -1.20
N ARG A 136 0.36 12.21 -2.40
CA ARG A 136 -0.53 13.35 -2.62
C ARG A 136 -1.97 13.01 -2.21
N GLN A 137 -2.45 11.83 -2.59
CA GLN A 137 -3.81 11.40 -2.27
C GLN A 137 -4.01 11.24 -0.76
N LEU A 138 -3.06 10.63 -0.06
CA LEU A 138 -3.17 10.38 1.39
C LEU A 138 -2.91 11.62 2.22
N ARG A 139 -1.95 12.46 1.83
CA ARG A 139 -1.60 13.67 2.59
C ARG A 139 -2.68 14.74 2.58
N GLY A 140 -3.55 14.72 1.59
CA GLY A 140 -4.69 15.63 1.52
C GLY A 140 -5.84 15.25 2.45
N ARG A 141 -5.74 14.13 3.17
CA ARG A 141 -6.83 13.62 4.01
C ARG A 141 -6.74 14.11 5.44
N PRO A 142 -7.90 14.36 6.11
CA PRO A 142 -7.91 14.67 7.53
C PRO A 142 -7.32 13.52 8.35
N GLY A 143 -6.56 13.85 9.39
CA GLY A 143 -5.96 12.88 10.29
C GLY A 143 -4.64 12.29 9.83
N VAL A 144 -4.20 12.57 8.61
CA VAL A 144 -2.87 12.17 8.14
C VAL A 144 -1.86 13.24 8.54
N ILE A 145 -0.84 12.82 9.28
CA ILE A 145 0.21 13.72 9.77
C ILE A 145 1.06 14.17 8.58
N PRO A 146 1.21 15.49 8.34
CA PRO A 146 2.06 15.95 7.25
C PRO A 146 3.53 15.62 7.55
N PRO A 147 4.36 15.45 6.50
CA PRO A 147 5.79 15.22 6.70
C PRO A 147 6.41 16.42 7.41
N ILE A 148 7.39 16.11 8.25
CA ILE A 148 8.18 17.16 8.90
C ILE A 148 8.99 17.85 7.80
N SER A 149 8.65 19.09 7.48
CA SER A 149 9.46 19.89 6.55
C SER A 149 10.73 20.31 7.29
N ARG A 150 11.84 19.91 6.75
CA ARG A 150 13.14 20.41 7.16
C ARG A 150 13.53 21.57 6.28
#